data_228de18ba1149bad0f602b1b422ceea5
#
_entry.id   228de18ba1149bad0f602b1b422ceea5
#
_cell.length_a   1.000
_cell.length_b   1.000
_cell.length_c   1.000
_cell.angle_alpha   90.00
_cell.angle_beta   90.00
_cell.angle_gamma   90.00
#
_symmetry.space_group_name_H-M   'P 1'
#
loop_
_entity.id
_entity.type
_entity.pdbx_description
1 polymer ?
#
loop_
_entity_poly.entity_id
_entity_poly.type
_entity_poly.pdbx_seq_one_letter_code
_entity_poly.pdbx_strand_id
1 'polypeptide(L)'
;MKRIMTTAAVVALSAGMAQAGGVERSTQSVGILFEQGRYAEFNVGGFNPDVSGTVGAGTVSSGDMAPGYGTYSLGYKQALSDKIDIAIVLDQPIGANVGYPAGTGYPLQGSTATVSSNAVTMMMRYKLPNNFSVIGGLRAEQASGEVSLSSGYTMKTSDETDYGYVIGAAWEKPEIAARVSLTYNSKITHDFSASENVMGGVPTSFATTVPESVNLEFQTGIAKDTLLMGSVRWVHWTQFDISPPGYLGASGGVPLVDYSNNSTSWTLGVGRRFNDQWSGALMFGYEKTQPGTTGNLGPTDGYKSVSLAASYQASDNIKITGGVRYVDIGDAITNAPIGGVFSDNSGWGAGVRVGINF
;
A
#
# COMPACT_ATOMS: atom_id res chain seq x y z
N MET A 1 32.41 -15.02 -20.68
CA MET A 1 30.95 -15.14 -20.44
C MET A 1 30.48 -13.80 -19.91
N LYS A 2 29.70 -13.04 -20.70
CA LYS A 2 29.13 -11.77 -20.24
C LYS A 2 28.11 -12.12 -19.16
N ARG A 3 28.40 -11.77 -17.91
CA ARG A 3 27.37 -11.76 -16.84
C ARG A 3 26.28 -10.80 -17.30
N ILE A 4 25.17 -11.34 -17.78
CA ILE A 4 23.93 -10.59 -17.97
C ILE A 4 23.52 -10.25 -16.55
N MET A 5 23.84 -9.02 -16.15
CA MET A 5 23.39 -8.52 -14.86
C MET A 5 21.89 -8.31 -14.99
N THR A 6 21.15 -9.23 -14.43
CA THR A 6 19.77 -8.96 -14.01
C THR A 6 19.85 -7.82 -13.02
N THR A 7 19.76 -6.60 -13.53
CA THR A 7 19.50 -5.44 -12.70
C THR A 7 18.02 -5.54 -12.32
N ALA A 8 17.73 -6.59 -11.56
CA ALA A 8 16.44 -6.72 -10.95
C ALA A 8 16.32 -5.60 -9.92
N ALA A 9 15.20 -5.01 -9.96
CA ALA A 9 14.55 -4.30 -8.88
C ALA A 9 15.25 -3.05 -8.35
N VAL A 10 15.11 -1.98 -9.08
CA VAL A 10 14.55 -0.82 -8.42
C VAL A 10 13.03 -1.10 -8.35
N VAL A 11 12.66 -2.16 -7.63
CA VAL A 11 11.30 -2.28 -7.15
C VAL A 11 11.13 -1.12 -6.19
N ALA A 12 10.13 -0.33 -6.47
CA ALA A 12 9.69 0.78 -5.66
C ALA A 12 10.02 0.50 -4.18
N LEU A 13 10.72 1.44 -3.56
CA LEU A 13 10.60 1.60 -2.14
C LEU A 13 9.11 1.74 -1.91
N SER A 14 8.50 0.68 -1.48
CA SER A 14 7.17 0.69 -0.89
C SER A 14 7.30 1.31 0.51
N ALA A 15 7.95 2.47 0.58
CA ALA A 15 7.67 3.41 1.64
C ALA A 15 6.20 3.74 1.47
N GLY A 16 5.40 3.40 2.45
CA GLY A 16 3.95 3.36 2.44
C GLY A 16 3.31 4.24 1.39
N MET A 17 2.41 3.68 0.61
CA MET A 17 1.61 4.48 -0.30
C MET A 17 0.93 5.56 0.53
N ALA A 18 1.05 6.81 0.12
CA ALA A 18 0.21 7.85 0.70
C ALA A 18 -1.24 7.36 0.61
N GLN A 19 -1.98 7.49 1.70
CA GLN A 19 -3.42 7.18 1.74
C GLN A 19 -4.18 8.20 0.90
N ALA A 20 -3.95 8.24 -0.40
CA ALA A 20 -4.60 9.22 -1.23
C ALA A 20 -5.91 8.73 -1.84
N GLY A 21 -6.16 7.45 -1.88
CA GLY A 21 -7.41 6.87 -2.41
C GLY A 21 -7.88 5.64 -1.65
N GLY A 22 -7.32 5.36 -0.43
CA GLY A 22 -7.68 4.20 0.38
C GLY A 22 -6.70 3.95 1.51
N VAL A 23 -6.91 2.87 2.26
CA VAL A 23 -6.07 2.49 3.41
C VAL A 23 -4.89 1.56 3.04
N GLU A 24 -4.38 1.64 1.81
CA GLU A 24 -3.34 0.74 1.31
C GLU A 24 -1.95 1.10 1.83
N ARG A 25 -1.17 0.08 2.25
CA ARG A 25 0.23 0.22 2.69
C ARG A 25 1.23 -0.64 1.92
N SER A 26 0.76 -1.65 1.19
CA SER A 26 1.58 -2.51 0.35
C SER A 26 0.91 -2.70 -1.01
N THR A 27 1.69 -2.62 -2.09
CA THR A 27 1.20 -2.90 -3.45
C THR A 27 1.01 -4.39 -3.73
N GLN A 28 1.40 -5.26 -2.78
CA GLN A 28 1.29 -6.71 -2.91
C GLN A 28 1.99 -7.25 -4.18
N SER A 29 3.15 -6.69 -4.50
CA SER A 29 3.93 -7.07 -5.69
C SER A 29 4.42 -8.52 -5.61
N VAL A 30 4.40 -9.21 -6.74
CA VAL A 30 5.00 -10.54 -6.91
C VAL A 30 6.48 -10.47 -7.36
N GLY A 31 7.07 -9.29 -7.35
CA GLY A 31 8.41 -9.00 -7.87
C GLY A 31 9.51 -9.90 -7.33
N ILE A 32 9.41 -10.34 -6.07
CA ILE A 32 10.38 -11.24 -5.43
C ILE A 32 10.52 -12.59 -6.16
N LEU A 33 9.47 -13.09 -6.83
CA LEU A 33 9.53 -14.35 -7.59
C LEU A 33 10.50 -14.31 -8.77
N PHE A 34 10.92 -13.12 -9.19
CA PHE A 34 11.83 -12.93 -10.33
C PHE A 34 13.29 -12.73 -9.90
N GLU A 35 13.57 -12.71 -8.60
CA GLU A 35 14.94 -12.67 -8.08
C GLU A 35 15.68 -13.99 -8.40
N GLN A 36 17.00 -13.91 -8.48
CA GLN A 36 17.83 -15.06 -8.89
C GLN A 36 18.08 -16.04 -7.72
N GLY A 37 18.08 -17.31 -7.99
CA GLY A 37 18.51 -18.36 -7.04
C GLY A 37 17.73 -18.37 -5.72
N ARG A 38 18.45 -18.33 -4.62
CA ARG A 38 17.91 -18.10 -3.27
C ARG A 38 18.10 -16.64 -2.92
N TYR A 39 17.03 -16.02 -2.49
CA TYR A 39 17.03 -14.60 -2.18
C TYR A 39 16.19 -14.30 -0.93
N ALA A 40 16.69 -13.44 -0.09
CA ALA A 40 15.94 -12.88 1.03
C ALA A 40 15.97 -11.36 0.96
N GLU A 41 14.91 -10.72 1.38
CA GLU A 41 14.87 -9.28 1.52
C GLU A 41 14.21 -8.85 2.82
N PHE A 42 14.71 -7.75 3.34
CA PHE A 42 14.11 -7.00 4.43
C PHE A 42 13.90 -5.57 4.00
N ASN A 43 12.70 -5.07 4.17
CA ASN A 43 12.34 -3.69 3.87
C ASN A 43 11.82 -3.04 5.15
N VAL A 44 12.24 -1.81 5.39
CA VAL A 44 11.70 -0.95 6.44
C VAL A 44 11.56 0.46 5.86
N GLY A 45 10.47 1.11 6.19
CA GLY A 45 10.19 2.46 5.74
C GLY A 45 9.27 3.20 6.69
N GLY A 46 9.09 4.47 6.42
CA GLY A 46 8.13 5.32 7.10
C GLY A 46 7.60 6.39 6.16
N PHE A 47 6.42 6.85 6.46
CA PHE A 47 5.78 7.96 5.78
C PHE A 47 5.22 8.94 6.81
N ASN A 48 5.49 10.21 6.61
CA ASN A 48 5.00 11.30 7.43
C ASN A 48 4.16 12.23 6.55
N PRO A 49 2.84 12.01 6.48
CA PRO A 49 1.92 12.94 5.84
C PRO A 49 1.75 14.20 6.69
N ASP A 50 1.33 15.28 6.05
CA ASP A 50 0.83 16.51 6.66
C ASP A 50 -0.52 16.78 5.98
N VAL A 51 -1.61 16.47 6.68
CA VAL A 51 -2.98 16.52 6.16
C VAL A 51 -3.84 17.38 7.06
N SER A 52 -4.17 18.56 6.57
CA SER A 52 -5.02 19.50 7.27
C SER A 52 -6.11 20.08 6.38
N GLY A 53 -7.20 20.49 6.98
CA GLY A 53 -8.32 21.10 6.28
C GLY A 53 -9.03 22.11 7.16
N THR A 54 -10.06 22.74 6.60
CA THR A 54 -10.83 23.78 7.29
C THR A 54 -12.32 23.61 7.11
N VAL A 55 -13.09 24.15 8.06
CA VAL A 55 -14.55 24.33 7.97
C VAL A 55 -14.93 25.79 8.26
N GLY A 56 -16.21 26.13 8.14
CA GLY A 56 -16.71 27.48 8.46
C GLY A 56 -16.09 28.56 7.58
N ALA A 57 -16.04 28.35 6.26
CA ALA A 57 -15.42 29.24 5.29
C ALA A 57 -13.92 29.53 5.60
N GLY A 58 -13.20 28.52 6.07
CA GLY A 58 -11.76 28.60 6.32
C GLY A 58 -11.38 29.09 7.73
N THR A 59 -12.35 29.30 8.63
CA THR A 59 -12.08 29.92 9.95
C THR A 59 -11.64 28.92 11.02
N VAL A 60 -11.94 27.63 10.87
CA VAL A 60 -11.60 26.58 11.84
C VAL A 60 -10.77 25.50 11.16
N SER A 61 -9.53 25.33 11.60
CA SER A 61 -8.60 24.32 11.07
C SER A 61 -8.75 22.99 11.81
N SER A 62 -8.59 21.88 11.08
CA SER A 62 -8.47 20.54 11.67
C SER A 62 -7.14 20.31 12.40
N GLY A 63 -6.11 21.09 12.09
CA GLY A 63 -4.73 20.72 12.33
C GLY A 63 -4.33 19.52 11.48
N ASP A 64 -3.08 19.09 11.59
CA ASP A 64 -2.62 17.85 10.92
C ASP A 64 -3.27 16.64 11.59
N MET A 65 -4.10 15.92 10.82
CA MET A 65 -4.90 14.80 11.31
C MET A 65 -4.30 13.43 10.92
N ALA A 66 -3.18 13.40 10.22
CA ALA A 66 -2.60 12.18 9.69
C ALA A 66 -1.24 11.87 10.34
N PRO A 67 -1.21 11.21 11.52
CA PRO A 67 0.03 10.80 12.15
C PRO A 67 0.90 9.94 11.24
N GLY A 68 2.21 10.19 11.29
CA GLY A 68 3.19 9.38 10.58
C GLY A 68 3.14 7.91 11.00
N TYR A 69 3.61 7.03 10.11
CA TYR A 69 3.62 5.60 10.37
C TYR A 69 4.85 4.91 9.76
N GLY A 70 5.21 3.76 10.35
CA GLY A 70 6.23 2.87 9.82
C GLY A 70 5.63 1.67 9.11
N THR A 71 6.38 1.11 8.15
CA THR A 71 6.07 -0.14 7.47
C THR A 71 7.28 -1.05 7.44
N TYR A 72 7.04 -2.35 7.40
CA TYR A 72 8.08 -3.34 7.19
C TYR A 72 7.58 -4.46 6.27
N SER A 73 8.52 -5.13 5.62
CA SER A 73 8.24 -6.41 4.98
C SER A 73 9.46 -7.31 4.98
N LEU A 74 9.21 -8.60 4.98
CA LEU A 74 10.20 -9.67 4.88
C LEU A 74 9.83 -10.54 3.68
N GLY A 75 10.80 -10.91 2.89
CA GLY A 75 10.60 -11.80 1.76
C GLY A 75 11.68 -12.87 1.68
N TYR A 76 11.29 -14.08 1.34
CA TYR A 76 12.21 -15.16 0.98
C TYR A 76 11.76 -15.83 -0.30
N LYS A 77 12.69 -16.08 -1.21
CA LYS A 77 12.45 -16.77 -2.48
C LYS A 77 13.49 -17.86 -2.69
N GLN A 78 13.04 -18.97 -3.25
CA GLN A 78 13.93 -20.08 -3.64
C GLN A 78 13.50 -20.66 -4.98
N ALA A 79 14.47 -20.90 -5.86
CA ALA A 79 14.28 -21.74 -7.02
C ALA A 79 14.33 -23.21 -6.56
N LEU A 80 13.23 -23.95 -6.71
CA LEU A 80 13.16 -25.39 -6.39
C LEU A 80 13.67 -26.23 -7.56
N SER A 81 13.51 -25.73 -8.79
CA SER A 81 14.00 -26.34 -10.03
C SER A 81 14.16 -25.26 -11.10
N ASP A 82 14.60 -25.65 -12.29
CA ASP A 82 14.68 -24.74 -13.44
C ASP A 82 13.30 -24.16 -13.83
N LYS A 83 12.21 -24.85 -13.46
CA LYS A 83 10.83 -24.46 -13.80
C LYS A 83 10.02 -23.89 -12.65
N ILE A 84 10.44 -24.09 -11.41
CA ILE A 84 9.61 -23.74 -10.23
C ILE A 84 10.38 -22.83 -9.31
N ASP A 85 9.83 -21.65 -9.05
CA ASP A 85 10.22 -20.75 -7.97
C ASP A 85 9.10 -20.71 -6.94
N ILE A 86 9.49 -20.62 -5.66
CA ILE A 86 8.57 -20.36 -4.55
C ILE A 86 9.01 -19.10 -3.80
N ALA A 87 8.07 -18.40 -3.23
CA ALA A 87 8.35 -17.27 -2.34
C ALA A 87 7.36 -17.22 -1.18
N ILE A 88 7.82 -16.67 -0.07
CA ILE A 88 7.01 -16.28 1.06
C ILE A 88 7.29 -14.80 1.36
N VAL A 89 6.23 -14.02 1.57
CA VAL A 89 6.31 -12.60 1.90
C VAL A 89 5.46 -12.34 3.12
N LEU A 90 6.03 -11.64 4.10
CA LEU A 90 5.33 -11.01 5.21
C LEU A 90 5.29 -9.51 4.94
N ASP A 91 4.10 -8.91 4.91
CA ASP A 91 3.91 -7.48 4.71
C ASP A 91 2.67 -6.95 5.44
N GLN A 92 2.39 -5.66 5.27
CA GLN A 92 1.26 -4.95 5.85
C GLN A 92 0.39 -4.40 4.71
N PRO A 93 -0.63 -5.14 4.22
CA PRO A 93 -1.39 -4.74 3.04
C PRO A 93 -2.20 -3.46 3.22
N ILE A 94 -2.88 -3.33 4.36
CA ILE A 94 -3.70 -2.16 4.71
C ILE A 94 -3.32 -1.58 6.07
N GLY A 95 -3.65 -0.32 6.26
CA GLY A 95 -3.51 0.36 7.54
C GLY A 95 -3.88 1.83 7.45
N ALA A 96 -4.42 2.36 8.54
CA ALA A 96 -4.76 3.76 8.69
C ALA A 96 -4.35 4.27 10.06
N ASN A 97 -3.90 5.50 10.11
CA ASN A 97 -3.67 6.24 11.35
C ASN A 97 -4.34 7.60 11.21
N VAL A 98 -5.29 7.87 12.07
CA VAL A 98 -6.03 9.13 12.15
C VAL A 98 -5.89 9.69 13.56
N GLY A 99 -5.62 10.99 13.67
CA GLY A 99 -5.48 11.64 14.95
C GLY A 99 -5.76 13.15 14.84
N TYR A 100 -7.01 13.54 14.92
CA TYR A 100 -7.37 14.96 14.94
C TYR A 100 -6.88 15.64 16.22
N PRO A 101 -6.03 16.68 16.15
CA PRO A 101 -5.55 17.38 17.33
C PRO A 101 -6.70 17.96 18.18
N ALA A 102 -6.54 17.91 19.50
CA ALA A 102 -7.46 18.53 20.43
C ALA A 102 -7.30 20.06 20.47
N GLY A 103 -8.36 20.79 20.84
CA GLY A 103 -8.31 22.22 21.05
C GLY A 103 -8.36 23.09 19.79
N THR A 104 -8.59 22.50 18.62
CA THR A 104 -8.69 23.20 17.34
C THR A 104 -10.05 23.85 17.09
N GLY A 105 -11.09 23.38 17.76
CA GLY A 105 -12.48 23.74 17.48
C GLY A 105 -13.07 23.02 16.26
N TYR A 106 -12.29 22.19 15.56
CA TYR A 106 -12.80 21.36 14.46
C TYR A 106 -13.78 20.30 14.97
N PRO A 107 -14.83 19.95 14.21
CA PRO A 107 -15.86 19.00 14.68
C PRO A 107 -15.32 17.64 15.14
N LEU A 108 -14.22 17.17 14.58
CA LEU A 108 -13.58 15.91 14.94
C LEU A 108 -12.36 16.05 15.87
N GLN A 109 -12.12 17.23 16.47
CA GLN A 109 -10.99 17.40 17.38
C GLN A 109 -10.95 16.33 18.48
N GLY A 110 -9.75 15.75 18.71
CA GLY A 110 -9.56 14.67 19.67
C GLY A 110 -9.99 13.28 19.18
N SER A 111 -10.55 13.15 17.97
CA SER A 111 -10.88 11.85 17.38
C SER A 111 -9.62 11.12 16.93
N THR A 112 -9.62 9.80 17.15
CA THR A 112 -8.58 8.89 16.68
C THR A 112 -9.18 7.67 15.99
N ALA A 113 -8.50 7.14 14.98
CA ALA A 113 -8.84 5.85 14.39
C ALA A 113 -7.58 5.15 13.92
N THR A 114 -7.52 3.84 14.09
CA THR A 114 -6.44 3.01 13.57
C THR A 114 -7.00 1.77 12.90
N VAL A 115 -6.37 1.38 11.79
CA VAL A 115 -6.55 0.09 11.13
C VAL A 115 -5.16 -0.51 10.98
N SER A 116 -5.02 -1.78 11.33
CA SER A 116 -3.76 -2.51 11.23
C SER A 116 -3.97 -3.82 10.52
N SER A 117 -3.02 -4.22 9.67
CA SER A 117 -2.98 -5.58 9.13
C SER A 117 -1.56 -6.12 9.03
N ASN A 118 -1.46 -7.43 9.07
CA ASN A 118 -0.27 -8.20 8.73
C ASN A 118 -0.69 -9.38 7.86
N ALA A 119 0.06 -9.65 6.80
CA ALA A 119 -0.23 -10.75 5.91
C ALA A 119 1.00 -11.60 5.64
N VAL A 120 0.77 -12.90 5.51
CA VAL A 120 1.73 -13.87 4.98
C VAL A 120 1.21 -14.37 3.65
N THR A 121 1.96 -14.14 2.58
CA THR A 121 1.63 -14.62 1.23
C THR A 121 2.65 -15.66 0.78
N MET A 122 2.19 -16.88 0.51
CA MET A 122 3.00 -17.94 -0.11
C MET A 122 2.69 -17.98 -1.59
N MET A 123 3.71 -17.94 -2.43
CA MET A 123 3.56 -17.89 -3.89
C MET A 123 4.41 -18.93 -4.57
N MET A 124 3.93 -19.44 -5.70
CA MET A 124 4.65 -20.29 -6.63
C MET A 124 4.59 -19.68 -8.03
N ARG A 125 5.72 -19.75 -8.74
CA ARG A 125 5.83 -19.42 -10.15
C ARG A 125 6.23 -20.67 -10.91
N TYR A 126 5.48 -21.02 -11.95
CA TYR A 126 5.81 -22.10 -12.88
C TYR A 126 6.20 -21.53 -14.25
N LYS A 127 7.44 -21.79 -14.68
CA LYS A 127 8.01 -21.30 -15.94
C LYS A 127 7.58 -22.21 -17.08
N LEU A 128 6.90 -21.63 -18.05
CA LEU A 128 6.44 -22.27 -19.30
C LEU A 128 7.48 -22.07 -20.43
N PRO A 129 7.36 -22.80 -21.55
CA PRO A 129 8.10 -22.48 -22.76
C PRO A 129 7.86 -21.03 -23.25
N ASN A 130 8.76 -20.52 -24.09
CA ASN A 130 8.67 -19.20 -24.72
C ASN A 130 8.67 -18.02 -23.71
N ASN A 131 9.35 -18.19 -22.56
CA ASN A 131 9.54 -17.15 -21.54
C ASN A 131 8.27 -16.72 -20.79
N PHE A 132 7.18 -17.46 -20.91
CA PHE A 132 5.99 -17.25 -20.09
C PHE A 132 6.11 -17.93 -18.72
N SER A 133 5.36 -17.45 -17.76
CA SER A 133 5.16 -18.13 -16.49
C SER A 133 3.78 -17.85 -15.95
N VAL A 134 3.27 -18.80 -15.14
CA VAL A 134 2.04 -18.64 -14.36
C VAL A 134 2.40 -18.53 -12.89
N ILE A 135 1.62 -17.77 -12.16
CA ILE A 135 1.82 -17.47 -10.74
C ILE A 135 0.54 -17.82 -10.00
N GLY A 136 0.69 -18.47 -8.86
CA GLY A 136 -0.41 -18.75 -7.94
C GLY A 136 0.09 -18.67 -6.50
N GLY A 137 -0.78 -18.26 -5.59
CA GLY A 137 -0.41 -18.17 -4.17
C GLY A 137 -1.61 -18.06 -3.26
N LEU A 138 -1.37 -18.30 -1.97
CA LEU A 138 -2.33 -18.15 -0.90
C LEU A 138 -1.85 -17.08 0.07
N ARG A 139 -2.79 -16.31 0.60
CA ARG A 139 -2.55 -15.25 1.59
C ARG A 139 -3.38 -15.53 2.85
N ALA A 140 -2.73 -15.44 4.01
CA ALA A 140 -3.39 -15.30 5.29
C ALA A 140 -3.17 -13.85 5.74
N GLU A 141 -4.25 -13.13 6.05
CA GLU A 141 -4.21 -11.74 6.49
C GLU A 141 -4.93 -11.61 7.82
N GLN A 142 -4.23 -11.03 8.80
CA GLN A 142 -4.81 -10.65 10.09
C GLN A 142 -5.04 -9.15 10.07
N ALA A 143 -6.25 -8.73 10.47
CA ALA A 143 -6.63 -7.32 10.56
C ALA A 143 -7.32 -7.00 11.87
N SER A 144 -7.22 -5.74 12.31
CA SER A 144 -7.94 -5.18 13.46
C SER A 144 -8.10 -3.67 13.34
N GLY A 145 -9.01 -3.09 14.13
CA GLY A 145 -9.29 -1.67 14.14
C GLY A 145 -9.75 -1.14 15.50
N GLU A 146 -9.46 0.14 15.72
CA GLU A 146 -9.91 0.87 16.91
C GLU A 146 -10.28 2.30 16.52
N VAL A 147 -11.36 2.83 17.11
CA VAL A 147 -11.79 4.20 16.90
C VAL A 147 -12.28 4.84 18.20
N SER A 148 -11.98 6.13 18.36
CA SER A 148 -12.52 6.98 19.40
C SER A 148 -12.88 8.33 18.78
N LEU A 149 -14.16 8.69 18.76
CA LEU A 149 -14.65 9.91 18.15
C LEU A 149 -14.94 10.99 19.19
N SER A 150 -14.80 12.24 18.79
CA SER A 150 -15.18 13.42 19.58
C SER A 150 -16.64 13.43 20.04
N SER A 151 -17.52 12.69 19.36
CA SER A 151 -18.91 12.47 19.77
C SER A 151 -19.06 11.59 21.03
N GLY A 152 -17.96 10.99 21.50
CA GLY A 152 -17.94 10.02 22.59
C GLY A 152 -18.13 8.56 22.15
N TYR A 153 -18.29 8.28 20.86
CA TYR A 153 -18.34 6.91 20.36
C TYR A 153 -16.95 6.27 20.42
N THR A 154 -16.89 5.02 20.92
CA THR A 154 -15.67 4.21 20.88
C THR A 154 -15.99 2.79 20.42
N MET A 155 -15.09 2.21 19.64
CA MET A 155 -15.16 0.84 19.16
C MET A 155 -13.77 0.24 19.09
N LYS A 156 -13.67 -1.06 19.41
CA LYS A 156 -12.48 -1.88 19.22
C LYS A 156 -12.89 -3.25 18.70
N THR A 157 -12.20 -3.72 17.65
CA THR A 157 -12.43 -5.06 17.08
C THR A 157 -11.54 -6.11 17.73
N SER A 158 -11.91 -7.38 17.57
CA SER A 158 -10.98 -8.52 17.66
C SER A 158 -9.91 -8.46 16.56
N ASP A 159 -8.83 -9.23 16.75
CA ASP A 159 -7.89 -9.56 15.67
C ASP A 159 -8.47 -10.76 14.90
N GLU A 160 -8.80 -10.55 13.61
CA GLU A 160 -9.36 -11.62 12.77
C GLU A 160 -8.40 -12.00 11.65
N THR A 161 -8.30 -13.32 11.40
CA THR A 161 -7.43 -13.86 10.36
C THR A 161 -8.25 -14.56 9.30
N ASP A 162 -8.17 -14.07 8.07
CA ASP A 162 -8.88 -14.61 6.92
C ASP A 162 -7.96 -14.83 5.74
N TYR A 163 -8.49 -15.48 4.69
CA TYR A 163 -7.68 -16.03 3.63
C TYR A 163 -8.09 -15.51 2.27
N GLY A 164 -7.07 -15.30 1.43
CA GLY A 164 -7.22 -14.94 0.03
C GLY A 164 -6.20 -15.65 -0.84
N TYR A 165 -6.20 -15.29 -2.10
CA TYR A 165 -5.27 -15.85 -3.08
C TYR A 165 -4.76 -14.78 -4.04
N VAL A 166 -3.63 -15.10 -4.67
CA VAL A 166 -3.08 -14.35 -5.82
C VAL A 166 -2.93 -15.30 -7.00
N ILE A 167 -3.31 -14.84 -8.18
CA ILE A 167 -3.08 -15.53 -9.45
C ILE A 167 -2.52 -14.55 -10.47
N GLY A 168 -1.72 -15.04 -11.41
CA GLY A 168 -1.17 -14.17 -12.42
C GLY A 168 -0.38 -14.90 -13.49
N ALA A 169 0.11 -14.11 -14.43
CA ALA A 169 1.01 -14.54 -15.48
C ALA A 169 2.12 -13.51 -15.68
N ALA A 170 3.26 -13.98 -16.19
CA ALA A 170 4.34 -13.09 -16.55
C ALA A 170 5.02 -13.56 -17.85
N TRP A 171 5.64 -12.61 -18.50
CA TRP A 171 6.51 -12.83 -19.64
C TRP A 171 7.84 -12.11 -19.43
N GLU A 172 8.95 -12.76 -19.79
CA GLU A 172 10.29 -12.21 -19.65
C GLU A 172 11.08 -12.36 -20.94
N LYS A 173 11.91 -11.36 -21.25
CA LYS A 173 12.92 -11.42 -22.30
C LYS A 173 14.25 -10.91 -21.74
N PRO A 174 15.08 -11.83 -21.17
CA PRO A 174 16.28 -11.47 -20.43
C PRO A 174 17.30 -10.67 -21.24
N GLU A 175 17.36 -10.87 -22.57
CA GLU A 175 18.33 -10.21 -23.45
C GLU A 175 18.19 -8.68 -23.46
N ILE A 176 16.99 -8.18 -23.17
CA ILE A 176 16.69 -6.76 -23.09
C ILE A 176 16.18 -6.37 -21.69
N ALA A 177 16.36 -7.24 -20.69
CA ALA A 177 15.85 -7.09 -19.33
C ALA A 177 14.34 -6.77 -19.27
N ALA A 178 13.57 -7.24 -20.28
CA ALA A 178 12.14 -7.02 -20.31
C ALA A 178 11.42 -8.04 -19.44
N ARG A 179 10.44 -7.55 -18.68
CA ARG A 179 9.48 -8.34 -17.93
C ARG A 179 8.15 -7.59 -17.88
N VAL A 180 7.07 -8.34 -18.04
CA VAL A 180 5.70 -7.87 -17.80
C VAL A 180 5.03 -8.92 -16.94
N SER A 181 4.38 -8.51 -15.86
CA SER A 181 3.55 -9.37 -15.02
C SER A 181 2.18 -8.75 -14.79
N LEU A 182 1.16 -9.57 -14.87
CA LEU A 182 -0.22 -9.22 -14.55
C LEU A 182 -0.68 -10.16 -13.44
N THR A 183 -1.13 -9.59 -12.32
CA THR A 183 -1.59 -10.34 -11.16
C THR A 183 -2.92 -9.81 -10.65
N TYR A 184 -3.75 -10.73 -10.19
CA TYR A 184 -5.01 -10.48 -9.50
C TYR A 184 -4.85 -10.95 -8.05
N ASN A 185 -5.17 -10.10 -7.11
CA ASN A 185 -5.30 -10.42 -5.68
C ASN A 185 -6.79 -10.48 -5.34
N SER A 186 -7.24 -11.58 -4.77
CA SER A 186 -8.63 -11.74 -4.35
C SER A 186 -8.97 -10.80 -3.19
N LYS A 187 -10.24 -10.46 -3.07
CA LYS A 187 -10.75 -9.86 -1.83
C LYS A 187 -10.61 -10.81 -0.65
N ILE A 188 -10.52 -10.23 0.55
CA ILE A 188 -10.54 -10.95 1.83
C ILE A 188 -11.58 -10.27 2.71
N THR A 189 -12.57 -11.02 3.18
CA THR A 189 -13.61 -10.51 4.09
C THR A 189 -13.30 -10.97 5.50
N HIS A 190 -13.16 -10.02 6.42
CA HIS A 190 -12.95 -10.25 7.84
C HIS A 190 -14.27 -10.08 8.59
N ASP A 191 -14.68 -11.10 9.37
CA ASP A 191 -15.87 -11.08 10.20
C ASP A 191 -15.48 -10.71 11.64
N PHE A 192 -15.45 -9.39 11.94
CA PHE A 192 -15.02 -8.88 13.23
C PHE A 192 -16.07 -9.05 14.32
N SER A 193 -15.60 -9.44 15.51
CA SER A 193 -16.28 -9.16 16.78
C SER A 193 -15.84 -7.78 17.27
N ALA A 194 -16.77 -6.96 17.75
CA ALA A 194 -16.47 -5.61 18.22
C ALA A 194 -17.09 -5.31 19.59
N SER A 195 -16.38 -4.48 20.35
CA SER A 195 -16.88 -3.85 21.57
C SER A 195 -17.16 -2.38 21.27
N GLU A 196 -18.44 -1.99 21.33
CA GLU A 196 -18.91 -0.62 21.12
C GLU A 196 -19.52 -0.07 22.40
N ASN A 197 -19.11 1.13 22.85
CA ASN A 197 -19.60 1.71 24.11
C ASN A 197 -21.10 2.01 24.10
N VAL A 198 -21.69 2.27 22.93
CA VAL A 198 -23.12 2.57 22.77
C VAL A 198 -24.02 1.34 22.90
N MET A 199 -23.45 0.13 22.91
CA MET A 199 -24.17 -1.14 23.00
C MET A 199 -24.21 -1.71 24.44
N GLY A 200 -23.86 -0.91 25.45
CA GLY A 200 -23.93 -1.32 26.83
C GLY A 200 -23.04 -2.49 27.23
N GLY A 201 -21.93 -2.70 26.49
CA GLY A 201 -20.98 -3.80 26.72
C GLY A 201 -21.37 -5.12 26.04
N VAL A 202 -22.45 -5.16 25.28
CA VAL A 202 -22.80 -6.35 24.46
C VAL A 202 -21.91 -6.36 23.21
N PRO A 203 -21.17 -7.46 22.96
CA PRO A 203 -20.39 -7.58 21.73
C PRO A 203 -21.29 -7.51 20.49
N THR A 204 -20.81 -6.81 19.47
CA THR A 204 -21.42 -6.73 18.15
C THR A 204 -20.56 -7.45 17.13
N SER A 205 -21.05 -7.65 15.91
CA SER A 205 -20.26 -8.18 14.81
C SER A 205 -20.59 -7.47 13.51
N PHE A 206 -19.57 -7.32 12.66
CA PHE A 206 -19.72 -6.78 11.31
C PHE A 206 -18.60 -7.33 10.41
N ALA A 207 -18.84 -7.34 9.10
CA ALA A 207 -17.86 -7.73 8.12
C ALA A 207 -17.22 -6.49 7.49
N THR A 208 -15.93 -6.56 7.21
CA THR A 208 -15.20 -5.58 6.37
C THR A 208 -14.43 -6.33 5.30
N THR A 209 -14.54 -5.89 4.06
CA THR A 209 -13.84 -6.52 2.94
C THR A 209 -12.61 -5.73 2.55
N VAL A 210 -11.41 -6.32 2.69
CA VAL A 210 -10.20 -5.85 2.01
C VAL A 210 -10.39 -6.13 0.52
N PRO A 211 -10.36 -5.10 -0.36
CA PRO A 211 -10.82 -5.24 -1.72
C PRO A 211 -9.87 -6.06 -2.60
N GLU A 212 -10.43 -6.63 -3.65
CA GLU A 212 -9.66 -7.21 -4.74
C GLU A 212 -8.87 -6.15 -5.51
N SER A 213 -7.79 -6.58 -6.14
CA SER A 213 -6.94 -5.68 -6.93
C SER A 213 -6.25 -6.36 -8.10
N VAL A 214 -5.88 -5.56 -9.09
CA VAL A 214 -5.11 -6.00 -10.27
C VAL A 214 -3.84 -5.17 -10.38
N ASN A 215 -2.70 -5.85 -10.52
CA ASN A 215 -1.40 -5.22 -10.75
C ASN A 215 -0.88 -5.58 -12.13
N LEU A 216 -0.53 -4.59 -12.92
CA LEU A 216 0.33 -4.71 -14.10
C LEU A 216 1.68 -4.10 -13.74
N GLU A 217 2.74 -4.90 -13.75
CA GLU A 217 4.11 -4.42 -13.52
C GLU A 217 4.96 -4.70 -14.76
N PHE A 218 5.78 -3.76 -15.16
CA PHE A 218 6.66 -3.92 -16.30
C PHE A 218 8.02 -3.28 -16.10
N GLN A 219 9.00 -3.83 -16.80
CA GLN A 219 10.33 -3.23 -16.98
C GLN A 219 10.90 -3.60 -18.33
N THR A 220 11.82 -2.77 -18.85
CA THR A 220 12.60 -3.08 -20.05
C THR A 220 13.87 -2.24 -20.10
N GLY A 221 14.95 -2.80 -20.64
CA GLY A 221 16.15 -2.06 -20.98
C GLY A 221 15.91 -1.13 -22.18
N ILE A 222 16.13 0.16 -22.00
CA ILE A 222 15.95 1.17 -23.06
C ILE A 222 17.28 1.70 -23.61
N ALA A 223 18.37 1.51 -22.85
CA ALA A 223 19.72 1.82 -23.25
C ALA A 223 20.70 0.98 -22.43
N LYS A 224 22.00 1.06 -22.75
CA LYS A 224 23.03 0.42 -21.92
C LYS A 224 22.91 0.91 -20.48
N ASP A 225 22.86 -0.03 -19.54
CA ASP A 225 22.78 0.21 -18.10
C ASP A 225 21.55 1.06 -17.66
N THR A 226 20.49 1.10 -18.48
CA THR A 226 19.31 1.93 -18.23
C THR A 226 18.03 1.12 -18.43
N LEU A 227 17.17 1.11 -17.41
CA LEU A 227 15.86 0.47 -17.37
C LEU A 227 14.75 1.51 -17.34
N LEU A 228 13.72 1.29 -18.15
CA LEU A 228 12.39 1.85 -17.93
C LEU A 228 11.60 0.83 -17.11
N MET A 229 10.87 1.30 -16.11
CA MET A 229 10.00 0.47 -15.27
C MET A 229 8.72 1.20 -14.90
N GLY A 230 7.68 0.45 -14.61
CA GLY A 230 6.43 1.04 -14.16
C GLY A 230 5.43 0.01 -13.71
N SER A 231 4.33 0.52 -13.18
CA SER A 231 3.19 -0.28 -12.75
C SER A 231 1.89 0.47 -12.93
N VAL A 232 0.82 -0.30 -13.08
CA VAL A 232 -0.56 0.17 -12.99
C VAL A 232 -1.25 -0.75 -11.98
N ARG A 233 -1.84 -0.15 -10.95
CA ARG A 233 -2.59 -0.87 -9.94
C ARG A 233 -4.01 -0.34 -9.85
N TRP A 234 -4.98 -1.23 -10.03
CA TRP A 234 -6.39 -0.97 -9.80
C TRP A 234 -6.84 -1.66 -8.52
N VAL A 235 -7.65 -0.97 -7.71
CA VAL A 235 -8.23 -1.48 -6.46
C VAL A 235 -9.72 -1.17 -6.41
N HIS A 236 -10.51 -2.18 -6.04
CA HIS A 236 -11.98 -2.12 -5.98
C HIS A 236 -12.45 -1.56 -4.63
N TRP A 237 -12.08 -0.32 -4.31
CA TRP A 237 -12.34 0.29 -3.00
C TRP A 237 -13.82 0.38 -2.62
N THR A 238 -14.74 0.39 -3.58
CA THR A 238 -16.19 0.39 -3.29
C THR A 238 -16.69 -0.89 -2.61
N GLN A 239 -15.81 -1.91 -2.44
CA GLN A 239 -16.10 -3.10 -1.62
C GLN A 239 -15.72 -2.91 -0.15
N PHE A 240 -14.95 -1.88 0.19
CA PHE A 240 -14.48 -1.64 1.55
C PHE A 240 -15.45 -0.75 2.29
N ASP A 241 -15.96 -1.26 3.42
CA ASP A 241 -16.70 -0.47 4.38
C ASP A 241 -16.43 -0.94 5.82
N ILE A 242 -16.58 -0.04 6.77
CA ILE A 242 -16.55 -0.32 8.20
C ILE A 242 -17.88 0.17 8.77
N SER A 243 -18.77 -0.78 9.10
CA SER A 243 -20.16 -0.52 9.44
C SER A 243 -20.59 -1.18 10.77
N PRO A 244 -19.98 -0.79 11.92
CA PRO A 244 -20.34 -1.36 13.22
C PRO A 244 -21.81 -1.07 13.54
N PRO A 245 -22.60 -2.05 14.03
CA PRO A 245 -24.05 -1.89 14.27
C PRO A 245 -24.43 -0.76 15.23
N GLY A 246 -23.63 -0.56 16.29
CA GLY A 246 -23.88 0.52 17.25
C GLY A 246 -23.63 1.89 16.62
N TYR A 247 -22.58 2.03 15.80
CA TYR A 247 -22.33 3.27 15.06
C TYR A 247 -23.42 3.54 14.01
N LEU A 248 -23.83 2.54 13.24
CA LEU A 248 -24.91 2.67 12.25
C LEU A 248 -26.22 3.15 12.93
N GLY A 249 -26.54 2.59 14.09
CA GLY A 249 -27.70 3.03 14.87
C GLY A 249 -27.62 4.50 15.31
N ALA A 250 -26.43 4.94 15.73
CA ALA A 250 -26.20 6.31 16.19
C ALA A 250 -26.09 7.33 15.03
N SER A 251 -25.58 6.91 13.88
CA SER A 251 -25.36 7.76 12.70
C SER A 251 -26.57 7.86 11.76
N GLY A 252 -27.64 7.11 12.04
CA GLY A 252 -28.80 7.02 11.13
C GLY A 252 -28.53 6.18 9.89
N GLY A 253 -27.65 5.17 9.98
CA GLY A 253 -27.35 4.23 8.90
C GLY A 253 -26.16 4.63 8.01
N VAL A 254 -25.39 5.65 8.41
CA VAL A 254 -24.17 6.05 7.67
C VAL A 254 -22.98 5.22 8.15
N PRO A 255 -22.21 4.58 7.25
CA PRO A 255 -20.98 3.86 7.60
C PRO A 255 -19.96 4.74 8.33
N LEU A 256 -19.12 4.13 9.17
CA LEU A 256 -18.00 4.81 9.81
C LEU A 256 -16.91 5.16 8.79
N VAL A 257 -16.64 4.22 7.86
CA VAL A 257 -15.77 4.42 6.71
C VAL A 257 -16.38 3.69 5.53
N ASP A 258 -16.40 4.34 4.38
CA ASP A 258 -16.73 3.75 3.07
C ASP A 258 -16.01 4.51 1.96
N TYR A 259 -15.93 3.89 0.78
CA TYR A 259 -15.37 4.52 -0.41
C TYR A 259 -16.38 4.49 -1.56
N SER A 260 -16.64 5.65 -2.14
CA SER A 260 -17.58 5.80 -3.25
C SER A 260 -16.97 5.48 -4.62
N ASN A 261 -15.64 5.41 -4.72
CA ASN A 261 -14.91 5.23 -5.98
C ASN A 261 -13.81 4.19 -5.86
N ASN A 262 -13.52 3.53 -6.98
CA ASN A 262 -12.33 2.69 -7.12
C ASN A 262 -11.13 3.54 -7.51
N SER A 263 -9.93 3.10 -7.18
CA SER A 263 -8.72 3.81 -7.55
C SER A 263 -7.90 3.09 -8.62
N THR A 264 -7.14 3.87 -9.38
CA THR A 264 -6.11 3.37 -10.30
C THR A 264 -4.88 4.23 -10.15
N SER A 265 -3.84 3.65 -9.60
CA SER A 265 -2.54 4.30 -9.45
C SER A 265 -1.55 3.87 -10.54
N TRP A 266 -0.71 4.79 -10.94
CA TRP A 266 0.29 4.65 -11.98
C TRP A 266 1.66 4.99 -11.44
N THR A 267 2.65 4.20 -11.82
CA THR A 267 4.04 4.51 -11.53
C THR A 267 4.87 4.36 -12.80
N LEU A 268 5.76 5.31 -13.06
CA LEU A 268 6.70 5.25 -14.17
C LEU A 268 8.05 5.77 -13.71
N GLY A 269 9.12 5.06 -14.05
CA GLY A 269 10.45 5.45 -13.64
C GLY A 269 11.56 4.96 -14.53
N VAL A 270 12.72 5.56 -14.34
CA VAL A 270 13.97 5.19 -15.01
C VAL A 270 15.01 4.87 -13.95
N GLY A 271 15.61 3.68 -14.08
CA GLY A 271 16.75 3.25 -13.29
C GLY A 271 18.02 3.23 -14.12
N ARG A 272 19.15 3.62 -13.55
CA ARG A 272 20.46 3.59 -14.21
C ARG A 272 21.53 3.02 -13.30
N ARG A 273 22.32 2.11 -13.83
CA ARG A 273 23.56 1.66 -13.22
C ARG A 273 24.68 2.63 -13.59
N PHE A 274 25.32 3.19 -12.59
CA PHE A 274 26.43 4.14 -12.77
C PHE A 274 27.78 3.42 -12.88
N ASN A 275 27.94 2.37 -12.07
CA ASN A 275 29.10 1.49 -12.07
C ASN A 275 28.72 0.11 -11.46
N ASP A 276 29.69 -0.75 -11.16
CA ASP A 276 29.41 -2.10 -10.64
C ASP A 276 28.82 -2.10 -9.22
N GLN A 277 29.00 -1.03 -8.46
CA GLN A 277 28.51 -0.92 -7.09
C GLN A 277 27.28 -0.03 -6.98
N TRP A 278 27.14 1.02 -7.78
CA TRP A 278 26.10 2.02 -7.61
C TRP A 278 25.10 2.05 -8.77
N SER A 279 23.84 2.11 -8.41
CA SER A 279 22.73 2.44 -9.31
C SER A 279 21.77 3.40 -8.65
N GLY A 280 21.00 4.12 -9.45
CA GLY A 280 19.99 5.04 -8.97
C GLY A 280 18.73 4.96 -9.80
N ALA A 281 17.62 5.47 -9.27
CA ALA A 281 16.37 5.55 -9.98
C ALA A 281 15.61 6.82 -9.61
N LEU A 282 14.87 7.31 -10.61
CA LEU A 282 13.87 8.36 -10.48
C LEU A 282 12.53 7.77 -10.89
N MET A 283 11.50 7.95 -10.06
CA MET A 283 10.16 7.45 -10.32
C MET A 283 9.12 8.53 -10.06
N PHE A 284 8.07 8.52 -10.87
CA PHE A 284 6.88 9.35 -10.72
C PHE A 284 5.69 8.46 -10.44
N GLY A 285 4.82 8.89 -9.53
CA GLY A 285 3.56 8.23 -9.22
C GLY A 285 2.40 9.19 -9.44
N TYR A 286 1.26 8.63 -9.80
CA TYR A 286 0.04 9.39 -10.04
C TYR A 286 -1.19 8.53 -9.71
N GLU A 287 -2.13 9.12 -9.01
CA GLU A 287 -3.48 8.64 -8.85
C GLU A 287 -4.44 9.80 -9.05
N LYS A 288 -5.48 9.57 -9.86
CA LYS A 288 -6.44 10.61 -10.20
C LYS A 288 -7.37 10.90 -9.02
N THR A 289 -7.58 12.17 -8.70
CA THR A 289 -8.66 12.64 -7.83
C THR A 289 -10.02 12.25 -8.41
N GLN A 290 -10.90 11.68 -7.60
CA GLN A 290 -12.21 11.18 -7.99
C GLN A 290 -13.29 12.24 -7.73
N PRO A 291 -14.42 12.20 -8.44
CA PRO A 291 -15.54 13.09 -8.14
C PRO A 291 -16.25 12.67 -6.84
N GLY A 292 -16.79 13.65 -6.12
CA GLY A 292 -17.59 13.43 -4.92
C GLY A 292 -16.90 13.89 -3.65
N THR A 293 -17.33 13.36 -2.53
CA THR A 293 -16.79 13.63 -1.21
C THR A 293 -16.09 12.41 -0.63
N THR A 294 -15.18 12.64 0.29
CA THR A 294 -14.44 11.58 1.00
C THR A 294 -14.96 11.39 2.42
N GLY A 295 -14.63 10.26 3.05
CA GLY A 295 -14.94 10.01 4.45
C GLY A 295 -14.22 11.00 5.38
N ASN A 296 -14.88 11.35 6.48
CA ASN A 296 -14.31 12.28 7.46
C ASN A 296 -13.08 11.74 8.22
N LEU A 297 -12.83 10.42 8.19
CA LEU A 297 -11.63 9.78 8.75
C LEU A 297 -10.54 9.50 7.70
N GLY A 298 -10.77 9.85 6.41
CA GLY A 298 -9.81 9.73 5.32
C GLY A 298 -9.99 10.88 4.33
N PRO A 299 -9.69 12.14 4.72
CA PRO A 299 -9.96 13.32 3.91
C PRO A 299 -8.87 13.56 2.85
N THR A 300 -8.58 12.54 2.04
CA THR A 300 -7.58 12.60 0.98
C THR A 300 -8.11 11.94 -0.29
N ASP A 301 -7.70 12.42 -1.47
CA ASP A 301 -8.14 11.85 -2.74
C ASP A 301 -7.14 12.10 -3.87
N GLY A 302 -6.60 11.00 -4.43
CA GLY A 302 -5.58 11.05 -5.46
C GLY A 302 -4.24 11.63 -5.00
N TYR A 303 -3.22 11.54 -5.83
CA TYR A 303 -1.89 12.08 -5.53
C TYR A 303 -1.00 12.23 -6.76
N LYS A 304 0.04 13.04 -6.62
CA LYS A 304 1.24 13.02 -7.45
C LYS A 304 2.45 12.75 -6.57
N SER A 305 3.45 12.06 -7.07
CA SER A 305 4.65 11.81 -6.28
C SER A 305 5.91 11.75 -7.13
N VAL A 306 7.03 12.06 -6.50
CA VAL A 306 8.37 11.83 -7.03
C VAL A 306 9.19 11.05 -6.02
N SER A 307 9.92 10.05 -6.50
CA SER A 307 10.79 9.22 -5.65
C SER A 307 12.19 9.16 -6.24
N LEU A 308 13.17 9.24 -5.37
CA LEU A 308 14.58 9.03 -5.68
C LEU A 308 15.10 7.85 -4.88
N ALA A 309 15.80 6.94 -5.53
CA ALA A 309 16.42 5.79 -4.88
C ALA A 309 17.87 5.64 -5.33
N ALA A 310 18.70 5.16 -4.42
CA ALA A 310 20.06 4.72 -4.69
C ALA A 310 20.27 3.30 -4.16
N SER A 311 20.93 2.47 -4.95
CA SER A 311 21.32 1.12 -4.54
C SER A 311 22.82 0.98 -4.53
N TYR A 312 23.32 0.31 -3.51
CA TYR A 312 24.73 0.00 -3.30
C TYR A 312 24.91 -1.51 -3.19
N GLN A 313 25.77 -2.08 -4.05
CA GLN A 313 26.19 -3.47 -3.97
C GLN A 313 27.32 -3.56 -2.94
N ALA A 314 26.97 -3.92 -1.72
CA ALA A 314 27.93 -3.95 -0.59
C ALA A 314 28.88 -5.15 -0.67
N SER A 315 28.42 -6.26 -1.27
CA SER A 315 29.22 -7.43 -1.61
C SER A 315 28.58 -8.16 -2.80
N ASP A 316 29.16 -9.24 -3.27
CA ASP A 316 28.59 -10.06 -4.37
C ASP A 316 27.17 -10.53 -4.04
N ASN A 317 26.84 -10.67 -2.77
CA ASN A 317 25.58 -11.24 -2.29
C ASN A 317 24.64 -10.22 -1.65
N ILE A 318 25.12 -9.04 -1.25
CA ILE A 318 24.33 -8.08 -0.46
C ILE A 318 24.16 -6.79 -1.25
N LYS A 319 22.91 -6.40 -1.45
CA LYS A 319 22.50 -5.15 -2.07
C LYS A 319 21.67 -4.34 -1.09
N ILE A 320 22.03 -3.10 -0.86
CA ILE A 320 21.30 -2.15 -0.01
C ILE A 320 20.70 -1.09 -0.93
N THR A 321 19.41 -0.82 -0.78
CA THR A 321 18.71 0.23 -1.52
C THR A 321 18.06 1.16 -0.53
N GLY A 322 18.39 2.44 -0.61
CA GLY A 322 17.73 3.51 0.16
C GLY A 322 17.00 4.46 -0.78
N GLY A 323 15.94 5.11 -0.29
CA GLY A 323 15.26 6.11 -1.07
C GLY A 323 14.35 7.00 -0.27
N VAL A 324 13.94 8.08 -0.94
CA VAL A 324 13.03 9.08 -0.41
C VAL A 324 11.92 9.32 -1.42
N ARG A 325 10.74 9.68 -0.93
CA ARG A 325 9.57 10.00 -1.73
C ARG A 325 8.91 11.26 -1.19
N TYR A 326 8.58 12.17 -2.08
CA TYR A 326 7.66 13.29 -1.83
C TYR A 326 6.32 12.99 -2.49
N VAL A 327 5.24 13.30 -1.78
CA VAL A 327 3.87 13.12 -2.25
C VAL A 327 3.14 14.44 -2.10
N ASP A 328 2.56 14.90 -3.19
CA ASP A 328 1.57 15.95 -3.27
C ASP A 328 0.19 15.25 -3.20
N ILE A 329 -0.50 15.40 -2.09
CA ILE A 329 -1.79 14.74 -1.80
C ILE A 329 -2.90 15.59 -2.40
N GLY A 330 -3.79 14.97 -3.18
CA GLY A 330 -4.85 15.68 -3.86
C GLY A 330 -5.91 16.21 -2.90
N ASP A 331 -6.59 17.27 -3.34
CA ASP A 331 -7.62 17.96 -2.59
C ASP A 331 -8.84 17.09 -2.37
N ALA A 332 -9.50 17.26 -1.21
CA ALA A 332 -10.69 16.53 -0.85
C ALA A 332 -11.70 17.43 -0.12
N ILE A 333 -12.97 17.12 -0.31
CA ILE A 333 -14.08 17.67 0.48
C ILE A 333 -14.71 16.50 1.23
N THR A 334 -14.86 16.63 2.54
CA THR A 334 -15.42 15.55 3.35
C THR A 334 -16.94 15.53 3.34
N ASN A 335 -17.50 14.36 3.73
CA ASN A 335 -18.95 14.15 3.81
C ASN A 335 -19.65 15.13 4.75
N ALA A 336 -20.89 15.48 4.40
CA ALA A 336 -21.79 16.21 5.30
C ALA A 336 -22.07 15.39 6.59
N PRO A 337 -22.36 16.06 7.70
CA PRO A 337 -22.60 17.50 7.86
C PRO A 337 -21.33 18.35 8.05
N ILE A 338 -20.14 17.76 8.11
CA ILE A 338 -18.88 18.48 8.38
C ILE A 338 -18.48 19.30 7.16
N GLY A 339 -18.36 18.66 5.98
CA GLY A 339 -18.01 19.35 4.74
C GLY A 339 -16.66 20.07 4.80
N GLY A 340 -15.67 19.45 5.46
CA GLY A 340 -14.32 20.00 5.58
C GLY A 340 -13.61 20.05 4.22
N VAL A 341 -12.90 21.13 3.95
CA VAL A 341 -12.09 21.34 2.74
C VAL A 341 -10.63 21.10 3.10
N PHE A 342 -10.03 20.09 2.47
CA PHE A 342 -8.65 19.67 2.65
C PHE A 342 -7.89 19.94 1.35
N SER A 343 -6.86 20.80 1.37
CA SER A 343 -6.08 21.20 0.20
C SER A 343 -4.64 21.48 0.59
N ASP A 344 -3.77 21.49 -0.42
CA ASP A 344 -2.32 21.78 -0.26
C ASP A 344 -1.62 20.78 0.70
N ASN A 345 -2.11 19.55 0.78
CA ASN A 345 -1.58 18.52 1.65
C ASN A 345 -0.43 17.78 0.99
N SER A 346 0.53 17.32 1.78
CA SER A 346 1.71 16.63 1.26
C SER A 346 2.26 15.61 2.26
N GLY A 347 3.29 14.89 1.86
CA GLY A 347 3.97 13.97 2.75
C GLY A 347 5.35 13.56 2.26
N TRP A 348 6.18 13.11 3.18
CA TRP A 348 7.50 12.56 2.92
C TRP A 348 7.61 11.13 3.39
N GLY A 349 8.18 10.29 2.53
CA GLY A 349 8.53 8.92 2.87
C GLY A 349 10.02 8.67 2.71
N ALA A 350 10.54 7.76 3.52
CA ALA A 350 11.88 7.21 3.37
C ALA A 350 11.88 5.72 3.68
N GLY A 351 12.79 4.98 3.06
CA GLY A 351 12.88 3.55 3.32
C GLY A 351 14.22 2.96 2.90
N VAL A 352 14.49 1.78 3.44
CA VAL A 352 15.67 0.99 3.14
C VAL A 352 15.27 -0.45 2.87
N ARG A 353 15.86 -1.03 1.84
CA ARG A 353 15.80 -2.46 1.52
C ARG A 353 17.19 -3.06 1.61
N VAL A 354 17.30 -4.20 2.26
CA VAL A 354 18.48 -5.07 2.20
C VAL A 354 18.08 -6.36 1.50
N GLY A 355 18.70 -6.64 0.35
CA GLY A 355 18.53 -7.87 -0.41
C GLY A 355 19.77 -8.73 -0.31
N ILE A 356 19.59 -10.03 -0.10
CA ILE A 356 20.67 -11.01 0.13
C ILE A 356 20.46 -12.20 -0.82
N ASN A 357 21.43 -12.47 -1.66
CA ASN A 357 21.52 -13.69 -2.49
C ASN A 357 22.39 -14.73 -1.77
N PHE A 358 22.02 -16.03 -1.85
CA PHE A 358 22.73 -17.14 -1.20
C PHE A 358 23.33 -18.10 -2.21
#